data_3fb50ccd6cbfb039c084ab3484b0f9ca
#
_entry.id   3fb50ccd6cbfb039c084ab3484b0f9ca
#
_cell.length_a   1.000
_cell.length_b   1.000
_cell.length_c   1.000
_cell.angle_alpha   90.00
_cell.angle_beta   90.00
_cell.angle_gamma   90.00
#
_symmetry.space_group_name_H-M   'P 1'
#
loop_
_entity.id
_entity.type
_entity.pdbx_description
1 polymer ?
#
loop_
_entity_poly.entity_id
_entity_poly.type
_entity_poly.pdbx_seq_one_letter_code
_entity_poly.pdbx_strand_id
1 'polypeptide(L)'
;MCGYEQKLTRIYDYGYTYDKRGNLVKEEEICSPTTTGPKNITIATYLYDETNRMVRGTNKTGEVSAYTFNGLGVRVGTELILEDNSHGYTDFHCQTPSVETGIEKPEVVKTDYVIDYTRLDIDQRVLMKSEQDGYDFFYTYGLDKLQVMTIGEGSNWWGQSIKKCVNMAYVHTDRLGSVVNLSDQYG
;
A
#
# COMPACT_ATOMS: atom_id res chain seq x y z
N MET A 1 -0.43 -50.20 -7.34
CA MET A 1 0.03 -49.42 -6.19
C MET A 1 0.46 -48.06 -6.71
N CYS A 2 -0.36 -47.03 -6.54
CA CYS A 2 0.02 -45.67 -6.92
C CYS A 2 0.86 -45.08 -5.77
N GLY A 3 2.15 -44.95 -6.02
CA GLY A 3 3.04 -44.23 -5.09
C GLY A 3 2.71 -42.75 -5.13
N TYR A 4 2.24 -42.21 -4.03
CA TYR A 4 2.19 -40.77 -3.82
C TYR A 4 3.63 -40.31 -3.57
N GLU A 5 4.26 -39.66 -4.55
CA GLU A 5 5.45 -38.87 -4.31
C GLU A 5 5.04 -37.66 -3.42
N GLN A 6 5.47 -37.69 -2.18
CA GLN A 6 5.41 -36.51 -1.33
C GLN A 6 6.35 -35.44 -1.92
N LYS A 7 5.78 -34.45 -2.58
CA LYS A 7 6.50 -33.27 -3.03
C LYS A 7 6.97 -32.56 -1.76
N LEU A 8 8.26 -32.63 -1.47
CA LEU A 8 8.88 -31.89 -0.37
C LEU A 8 8.57 -30.40 -0.56
N THR A 9 7.72 -29.87 0.31
CA THR A 9 7.47 -28.43 0.40
C THR A 9 8.79 -27.81 0.85
N ARG A 10 9.36 -26.89 0.06
CA ARG A 10 10.58 -26.17 0.46
C ARG A 10 10.29 -25.41 1.74
N ILE A 11 11.13 -25.59 2.74
CA ILE A 11 11.12 -24.79 3.97
C ILE A 11 11.95 -23.56 3.66
N TYR A 12 11.35 -22.37 3.89
CA TYR A 12 12.03 -21.09 3.74
C TYR A 12 12.37 -20.56 5.12
N ASP A 13 13.62 -20.18 5.32
CA ASP A 13 14.07 -19.56 6.54
C ASP A 13 14.14 -18.05 6.36
N TYR A 14 13.60 -17.32 7.34
CA TYR A 14 13.60 -15.86 7.35
C TYR A 14 14.32 -15.33 8.58
N GLY A 15 15.11 -14.28 8.39
CA GLY A 15 15.76 -13.52 9.44
C GLY A 15 15.08 -12.18 9.65
N TYR A 16 14.85 -11.83 10.92
CA TYR A 16 14.23 -10.57 11.30
C TYR A 16 15.19 -9.78 12.20
N THR A 17 15.38 -8.50 11.88
CA THR A 17 16.22 -7.60 12.68
C THR A 17 15.33 -6.52 13.28
N TYR A 18 15.52 -6.27 14.58
CA TYR A 18 14.77 -5.29 15.34
C TYR A 18 15.68 -4.18 15.85
N ASP A 19 15.14 -2.96 15.98
CA ASP A 19 15.84 -1.87 16.66
C ASP A 19 15.80 -2.05 18.19
N LYS A 20 16.44 -1.13 18.93
CA LYS A 20 16.48 -1.14 20.40
C LYS A 20 15.10 -0.92 21.06
N ARG A 21 14.10 -0.45 20.30
CA ARG A 21 12.73 -0.21 20.76
C ARG A 21 11.79 -1.36 20.44
N GLY A 22 12.28 -2.40 19.71
CA GLY A 22 11.52 -3.56 19.30
C GLY A 22 10.81 -3.40 17.96
N ASN A 23 11.10 -2.36 17.19
CA ASN A 23 10.55 -2.21 15.84
C ASN A 23 11.29 -3.11 14.86
N LEU A 24 10.58 -3.79 13.99
CA LEU A 24 11.14 -4.57 12.91
C LEU A 24 11.75 -3.63 11.85
N VAL A 25 13.07 -3.66 11.68
CA VAL A 25 13.77 -2.76 10.75
C VAL A 25 14.24 -3.46 9.48
N LYS A 26 14.33 -4.79 9.47
CA LYS A 26 14.77 -5.55 8.30
C LYS A 26 14.23 -6.97 8.32
N GLU A 27 13.83 -7.43 7.14
CA GLU A 27 13.51 -8.82 6.84
C GLU A 27 14.48 -9.36 5.80
N GLU A 28 14.99 -10.55 6.02
CA GLU A 28 15.93 -11.23 5.12
C GLU A 28 15.49 -12.67 4.87
N GLU A 29 15.61 -13.12 3.64
CA GLU A 29 15.55 -14.54 3.31
C GLU A 29 16.92 -15.16 3.55
N ILE A 30 16.98 -16.21 4.36
CA ILE A 30 18.20 -16.95 4.66
C ILE A 30 18.39 -18.00 3.58
N CYS A 31 19.42 -17.82 2.76
CA CYS A 31 19.69 -18.71 1.66
C CYS A 31 20.76 -19.73 2.05
N SER A 32 20.56 -20.98 1.68
CA SER A 32 21.60 -21.99 1.82
C SER A 32 22.85 -21.58 1.05
N PRO A 33 24.06 -21.68 1.65
CA PRO A 33 25.29 -21.26 1.00
C PRO A 33 25.53 -22.12 -0.24
N THR A 34 25.23 -21.56 -1.40
CA THR A 34 25.75 -22.05 -2.66
C THR A 34 27.08 -21.37 -2.92
N THR A 35 28.01 -22.02 -3.60
CA THR A 35 29.40 -21.55 -3.78
C THR A 35 29.51 -20.18 -4.49
N THR A 36 28.43 -19.60 -4.99
CA THR A 36 28.43 -18.39 -5.82
C THR A 36 27.31 -17.39 -5.52
N GLY A 37 26.40 -17.68 -4.60
CA GLY A 37 25.23 -16.82 -4.30
C GLY A 37 25.35 -16.04 -2.99
N PRO A 38 24.58 -14.96 -2.82
CA PRO A 38 24.52 -14.23 -1.56
C PRO A 38 23.98 -15.13 -0.45
N LYS A 39 24.53 -14.96 0.76
CA LYS A 39 24.14 -15.76 1.92
C LYS A 39 22.72 -15.42 2.40
N ASN A 40 22.34 -14.14 2.32
CA ASN A 40 21.02 -13.64 2.70
C ASN A 40 20.57 -12.59 1.69
N ILE A 41 19.28 -12.52 1.42
CA ILE A 41 18.66 -11.52 0.56
C ILE A 41 17.72 -10.66 1.39
N THR A 42 17.89 -9.35 1.34
CA THR A 42 16.98 -8.42 1.98
C THR A 42 15.64 -8.42 1.25
N ILE A 43 14.56 -8.73 1.96
CA ILE A 43 13.19 -8.75 1.46
C ILE A 43 12.52 -7.39 1.67
N ALA A 44 12.72 -6.81 2.87
CA ALA A 44 12.16 -5.53 3.21
C ALA A 44 13.02 -4.80 4.24
N THR A 45 12.94 -3.47 4.23
CA THR A 45 13.50 -2.61 5.27
C THR A 45 12.47 -1.59 5.71
N TYR A 46 12.51 -1.21 7.00
CA TYR A 46 11.55 -0.31 7.61
C TYR A 46 12.24 0.78 8.41
N LEU A 47 11.73 2.00 8.35
CA LEU A 47 12.18 3.13 9.15
C LEU A 47 11.04 3.62 10.03
N TYR A 48 11.37 3.98 11.25
CA TYR A 48 10.43 4.46 12.25
C TYR A 48 10.85 5.84 12.76
N ASP A 49 9.85 6.64 13.12
CA ASP A 49 10.08 7.91 13.79
C ASP A 49 10.37 7.73 15.30
N GLU A 50 10.57 8.84 16.00
CA GLU A 50 10.85 8.84 17.44
C GLU A 50 9.69 8.31 18.29
N THR A 51 8.49 8.23 17.74
CA THR A 51 7.27 7.74 18.39
C THR A 51 6.89 6.31 17.99
N ASN A 52 7.83 5.57 17.37
CA ASN A 52 7.66 4.18 16.88
C ASN A 52 6.61 4.03 15.76
N ARG A 53 6.35 5.08 14.98
CA ARG A 53 5.49 4.98 13.80
C ARG A 53 6.35 4.71 12.58
N MET A 54 5.95 3.74 11.77
CA MET A 54 6.64 3.46 10.51
C MET A 54 6.45 4.63 9.55
N VAL A 55 7.55 5.26 9.14
CA VAL A 55 7.54 6.40 8.20
C VAL A 55 7.97 6.00 6.80
N ARG A 56 8.64 4.85 6.65
CA ARG A 56 9.07 4.34 5.35
C ARG A 56 9.22 2.83 5.38
N GLY A 57 8.78 2.18 4.31
CA GLY A 57 9.06 0.77 4.00
C GLY A 57 9.65 0.67 2.60
N THR A 58 10.59 -0.25 2.40
CA THR A 58 11.14 -0.57 1.08
C THR A 58 11.10 -2.08 0.91
N ASN A 59 10.55 -2.57 -0.19
CA ASN A 59 10.47 -3.99 -0.46
C ASN A 59 11.67 -4.50 -1.27
N LYS A 60 11.69 -5.80 -1.58
CA LYS A 60 12.75 -6.49 -2.34
C LYS A 60 12.92 -5.94 -3.76
N THR A 61 11.87 -5.40 -4.36
CA THR A 61 11.87 -4.84 -5.72
C THR A 61 12.33 -3.40 -5.76
N GLY A 62 12.57 -2.76 -4.61
CA GLY A 62 12.95 -1.36 -4.53
C GLY A 62 11.78 -0.39 -4.37
N GLU A 63 10.54 -0.87 -4.47
CA GLU A 63 9.36 -0.04 -4.24
C GLU A 63 9.37 0.51 -2.82
N VAL A 64 9.07 1.79 -2.70
CA VAL A 64 9.09 2.52 -1.43
C VAL A 64 7.71 3.02 -1.09
N SER A 65 7.26 2.72 0.12
CA SER A 65 6.08 3.34 0.73
C SER A 65 6.55 4.31 1.82
N ALA A 66 6.16 5.59 1.72
CA ALA A 66 6.44 6.58 2.75
C ALA A 66 5.14 7.12 3.33
N TYR A 67 5.13 7.43 4.62
CA TYR A 67 3.94 7.86 5.35
C TYR A 67 4.19 9.19 6.06
N THR A 68 3.25 10.11 5.92
CA THR A 68 3.27 11.41 6.59
C THR A 68 2.24 11.41 7.72
N PHE A 69 2.69 11.83 8.88
CA PHE A 69 1.85 11.96 10.08
C PHE A 69 1.75 13.42 10.50
N ASN A 70 0.60 13.82 11.03
CA ASN A 70 0.45 15.13 11.65
C ASN A 70 0.94 15.14 13.11
N GLY A 71 0.87 16.31 13.77
CA GLY A 71 1.27 16.47 15.17
C GLY A 71 0.46 15.65 16.18
N LEU A 72 -0.72 15.14 15.81
CA LEU A 72 -1.55 14.26 16.63
C LEU A 72 -1.23 12.76 16.40
N GLY A 73 -0.28 12.45 15.52
CA GLY A 73 0.09 11.08 15.21
C GLY A 73 -0.82 10.39 14.21
N VAL A 74 -1.71 11.12 13.57
CA VAL A 74 -2.62 10.58 12.55
C VAL A 74 -1.94 10.62 11.19
N ARG A 75 -2.02 9.52 10.43
CA ARG A 75 -1.50 9.47 9.06
C ARG A 75 -2.35 10.35 8.15
N VAL A 76 -1.72 11.33 7.52
CA VAL A 76 -2.35 12.31 6.63
C VAL A 76 -1.85 12.24 5.20
N GLY A 77 -0.86 11.39 4.92
CA GLY A 77 -0.36 11.20 3.57
C GLY A 77 0.34 9.86 3.38
N THR A 78 0.35 9.42 2.14
CA THR A 78 1.11 8.26 1.68
C THR A 78 1.77 8.61 0.35
N GLU A 79 3.03 8.26 0.19
CA GLU A 79 3.76 8.36 -1.06
C GLU A 79 4.26 6.96 -1.43
N LEU A 80 3.84 6.47 -2.60
CA LEU A 80 4.29 5.21 -3.15
C LEU A 80 5.21 5.51 -4.34
N ILE A 81 6.45 5.06 -4.27
CA ILE A 81 7.43 5.17 -5.32
C ILE A 81 7.57 3.79 -5.95
N LEU A 82 7.06 3.65 -7.16
CA LEU A 82 7.14 2.43 -7.94
C LEU A 82 8.39 2.52 -8.82
N GLU A 83 9.33 1.61 -8.63
CA GLU A 83 10.36 1.41 -9.64
C GLU A 83 9.72 0.63 -10.80
N ASP A 84 9.91 1.12 -12.02
CA ASP A 84 9.42 0.42 -13.21
C ASP A 84 10.23 -0.88 -13.41
N ASN A 85 9.86 -1.88 -12.66
CA ASN A 85 10.30 -3.24 -12.87
C ASN A 85 9.33 -3.92 -13.86
N SER A 86 9.40 -3.54 -15.15
CA SER A 86 8.69 -4.22 -16.25
C SER A 86 9.09 -5.70 -16.39
N HIS A 87 9.95 -6.19 -15.51
CA HIS A 87 10.36 -7.58 -15.42
C HIS A 87 9.45 -8.32 -14.44
N GLY A 88 8.71 -9.24 -15.01
CA GLY A 88 7.78 -10.10 -14.29
C GLY A 88 8.38 -10.60 -12.98
N TYR A 89 7.60 -10.47 -11.92
CA TYR A 89 7.84 -11.05 -10.62
C TYR A 89 8.18 -12.54 -10.81
N THR A 90 9.46 -12.83 -10.88
CA THR A 90 9.92 -14.21 -10.86
C THR A 90 10.02 -14.60 -9.39
N ASP A 91 9.17 -15.51 -9.00
CA ASP A 91 9.07 -16.10 -7.64
C ASP A 91 10.31 -16.95 -7.31
N PHE A 92 11.51 -16.40 -7.63
CA PHE A 92 12.78 -17.07 -7.38
C PHE A 92 13.29 -16.66 -6.00
N HIS A 93 13.10 -17.60 -5.07
CA HIS A 93 13.76 -17.53 -3.77
C HIS A 93 15.28 -17.49 -3.92
N CYS A 94 15.94 -16.74 -3.05
CA CYS A 94 17.40 -16.63 -3.01
C CYS A 94 18.04 -16.08 -4.29
N GLN A 95 17.32 -15.31 -5.09
CA GLN A 95 17.88 -14.59 -6.22
C GLN A 95 17.77 -13.07 -6.01
N THR A 96 18.85 -12.37 -6.29
CA THR A 96 18.80 -10.90 -6.39
C THR A 96 17.99 -10.52 -7.62
N PRO A 97 17.07 -9.55 -7.54
CA PRO A 97 16.40 -9.01 -8.72
C PRO A 97 17.46 -8.56 -9.72
N SER A 98 17.36 -8.99 -10.97
CA SER A 98 18.17 -8.43 -12.05
C SER A 98 17.61 -7.04 -12.35
N VAL A 99 18.34 -6.00 -11.97
CA VAL A 99 18.03 -4.63 -12.37
C VAL A 99 18.51 -4.47 -13.81
N GLU A 100 17.62 -4.55 -14.78
CA GLU A 100 17.93 -4.02 -16.10
C GLU A 100 17.84 -2.49 -16.03
N THR A 101 18.91 -1.83 -16.42
CA THR A 101 19.05 -0.38 -16.41
C THR A 101 18.26 0.26 -17.59
N GLY A 102 16.95 0.12 -17.59
CA GLY A 102 16.06 1.00 -18.32
C GLY A 102 15.81 2.21 -17.44
N ILE A 103 16.36 3.38 -17.80
CA ILE A 103 16.17 4.62 -17.05
C ILE A 103 14.76 5.15 -17.40
N GLU A 104 13.72 4.51 -16.93
CA GLU A 104 12.43 5.14 -16.81
C GLU A 104 12.34 5.78 -15.42
N LYS A 105 11.82 7.00 -15.39
CA LYS A 105 11.67 7.77 -14.16
C LYS A 105 10.70 7.02 -13.25
N PRO A 106 11.03 6.78 -11.98
CA PRO A 106 10.12 6.07 -11.08
C PRO A 106 8.79 6.80 -11.00
N GLU A 107 7.71 6.06 -11.09
CA GLU A 107 6.37 6.60 -10.89
C GLU A 107 6.18 6.88 -9.40
N VAL A 108 5.75 8.08 -9.09
CA VAL A 108 5.48 8.50 -7.71
C VAL A 108 3.99 8.78 -7.58
N VAL A 109 3.30 7.95 -6.82
CA VAL A 109 1.87 8.13 -6.50
C VAL A 109 1.75 8.72 -5.11
N LYS A 110 1.20 9.93 -5.02
CA LYS A 110 0.92 10.61 -3.76
C LYS A 110 -0.56 10.55 -3.43
N THR A 111 -0.85 10.30 -2.18
CA THR A 111 -2.20 10.30 -1.64
C THR A 111 -2.23 11.14 -0.37
N ASP A 112 -3.08 12.17 -0.34
CA ASP A 112 -3.33 12.99 0.82
C ASP A 112 -4.70 12.68 1.42
N TYR A 113 -4.80 12.74 2.76
CA TYR A 113 -6.02 12.43 3.50
C TYR A 113 -6.50 13.62 4.31
N VAL A 114 -7.78 13.92 4.22
CA VAL A 114 -8.50 14.81 5.15
C VAL A 114 -9.23 13.95 6.17
N ILE A 115 -8.95 14.20 7.45
CA ILE A 115 -9.41 13.37 8.56
C ILE A 115 -10.41 14.13 9.42
N ASP A 116 -11.51 13.47 9.82
CA ASP A 116 -12.43 13.97 10.81
C ASP A 116 -11.90 13.70 12.23
N TYR A 117 -11.55 14.75 12.94
CA TYR A 117 -11.06 14.69 14.33
C TYR A 117 -12.16 14.79 15.36
N THR A 118 -13.41 14.99 14.97
CA THR A 118 -14.53 15.15 15.92
C THR A 118 -14.94 13.83 16.59
N ARG A 119 -14.52 12.70 16.02
CA ARG A 119 -14.78 11.35 16.52
C ARG A 119 -13.47 10.64 16.83
N LEU A 120 -12.98 10.84 18.06
CA LEU A 120 -11.70 10.33 18.52
C LEU A 120 -11.70 8.82 18.86
N ASP A 121 -12.87 8.23 19.00
CA ASP A 121 -13.09 6.87 19.50
C ASP A 121 -13.20 5.81 18.40
N ILE A 122 -13.19 6.19 17.13
CA ILE A 122 -13.33 5.25 16.02
C ILE A 122 -12.25 5.54 14.98
N ASP A 123 -11.61 4.49 14.53
CA ASP A 123 -10.62 4.45 13.45
C ASP A 123 -10.76 5.62 12.49
N GLN A 124 -9.76 6.49 12.56
CA GLN A 124 -9.53 7.72 11.82
C GLN A 124 -10.36 7.82 10.55
N ARG A 125 -11.50 8.53 10.65
CA ARG A 125 -12.41 8.62 9.51
C ARG A 125 -11.85 9.55 8.47
N VAL A 126 -11.43 8.96 7.37
CA VAL A 126 -11.01 9.70 6.20
C VAL A 126 -12.25 10.33 5.56
N LEU A 127 -12.34 11.66 5.54
CA LEU A 127 -13.40 12.38 4.84
C LEU A 127 -13.11 12.53 3.36
N MET A 128 -11.83 12.68 3.01
CA MET A 128 -11.38 12.86 1.65
C MET A 128 -10.03 12.18 1.46
N LYS A 129 -9.84 11.56 0.30
CA LYS A 129 -8.58 11.05 -0.21
C LYS A 129 -8.33 11.72 -1.56
N SER A 130 -7.22 12.43 -1.70
CA SER A 130 -6.81 13.02 -2.97
C SER A 130 -5.63 12.23 -3.52
N GLU A 131 -5.70 11.84 -4.77
CA GLU A 131 -4.64 11.11 -5.48
C GLU A 131 -4.01 12.00 -6.55
N GLN A 132 -2.75 11.75 -6.82
CA GLN A 132 -1.97 12.54 -7.78
C GLN A 132 -2.47 12.40 -9.22
N ASP A 133 -3.20 11.33 -9.53
CA ASP A 133 -3.83 11.07 -10.83
C ASP A 133 -5.05 11.98 -11.13
N GLY A 134 -5.38 12.90 -10.21
CA GLY A 134 -6.46 13.88 -10.37
C GLY A 134 -7.82 13.42 -9.87
N TYR A 135 -7.90 12.26 -9.21
CA TYR A 135 -9.13 11.81 -8.57
C TYR A 135 -9.16 12.15 -7.08
N ASP A 136 -10.27 12.74 -6.67
CA ASP A 136 -10.60 12.98 -5.26
C ASP A 136 -11.74 12.06 -4.84
N PHE A 137 -11.59 11.36 -3.72
CA PHE A 137 -12.60 10.49 -3.15
C PHE A 137 -13.17 11.12 -1.89
N PHE A 138 -14.47 11.31 -1.84
CA PHE A 138 -15.19 11.81 -0.68
C PHE A 138 -15.99 10.70 -0.04
N TYR A 139 -15.89 10.61 1.28
CA TYR A 139 -16.55 9.58 2.06
C TYR A 139 -17.62 10.20 2.97
N THR A 140 -18.81 9.66 2.93
CA THR A 140 -19.91 10.01 3.85
C THR A 140 -20.09 8.90 4.86
N TYR A 141 -20.23 9.27 6.12
CA TYR A 141 -20.39 8.35 7.23
C TYR A 141 -21.71 8.59 7.96
N GLY A 142 -22.34 7.47 8.41
CA GLY A 142 -23.33 7.43 9.47
C GLY A 142 -22.70 6.78 10.70
N LEU A 143 -23.22 5.65 11.15
CA LEU A 143 -22.53 4.77 12.10
C LEU A 143 -21.30 4.14 11.43
N ASP A 144 -21.46 3.76 10.15
CA ASP A 144 -20.41 3.21 9.29
C ASP A 144 -20.24 4.06 8.02
N LYS A 145 -19.33 3.67 7.13
CA LYS A 145 -19.16 4.30 5.82
C LYS A 145 -20.39 4.01 4.97
N LEU A 146 -21.08 5.07 4.54
CA LEU A 146 -22.33 4.96 3.76
C LEU A 146 -22.11 5.13 2.27
N GLN A 147 -21.19 6.01 1.88
CA GLN A 147 -21.05 6.41 0.49
C GLN A 147 -19.62 6.80 0.15
N VAL A 148 -19.22 6.52 -1.07
CA VAL A 148 -17.98 7.01 -1.70
C VAL A 148 -18.38 7.77 -2.96
N MET A 149 -17.98 9.02 -3.04
CA MET A 149 -18.14 9.86 -4.23
C MET A 149 -16.76 10.13 -4.84
N THR A 150 -16.59 9.82 -6.11
CA THR A 150 -15.36 10.07 -6.87
C THR A 150 -15.55 11.34 -7.70
N ILE A 151 -14.66 12.30 -7.53
CA ILE A 151 -14.58 13.52 -8.31
C ILE A 151 -13.32 13.44 -9.14
N GLY A 152 -13.45 13.61 -10.45
CA GLY A 152 -12.35 13.64 -11.39
C GLY A 152 -12.35 14.92 -12.22
N GLU A 153 -11.27 15.10 -12.97
CA GLU A 153 -11.20 16.17 -13.95
C GLU A 153 -12.06 15.84 -15.18
N GLY A 154 -12.69 16.86 -15.70
CA GLY A 154 -13.47 16.78 -16.92
C GLY A 154 -13.43 18.12 -17.63
N SER A 155 -14.01 18.22 -18.83
CA SER A 155 -14.17 19.49 -19.53
C SER A 155 -15.64 19.89 -19.59
N ASN A 156 -15.90 21.19 -19.47
CA ASN A 156 -17.20 21.75 -19.78
C ASN A 156 -17.37 21.89 -21.31
N TRP A 157 -18.54 22.37 -21.73
CA TRP A 157 -18.87 22.56 -23.16
C TRP A 157 -17.89 23.50 -23.88
N TRP A 158 -17.21 24.40 -23.16
CA TRP A 158 -16.22 25.34 -23.72
C TRP A 158 -14.77 24.85 -23.61
N GLY A 159 -14.56 23.56 -23.28
CA GLY A 159 -13.22 22.97 -23.16
C GLY A 159 -12.43 23.38 -21.93
N GLN A 160 -13.05 24.05 -20.95
CA GLN A 160 -12.38 24.40 -19.70
C GLN A 160 -12.35 23.17 -18.77
N SER A 161 -11.23 22.94 -18.10
CA SER A 161 -11.12 21.89 -17.06
C SER A 161 -12.04 22.21 -15.90
N ILE A 162 -12.87 21.27 -15.52
CA ILE A 162 -13.77 21.33 -14.36
C ILE A 162 -13.68 20.05 -13.58
N LYS A 163 -13.80 20.13 -12.24
CA LYS A 163 -14.00 18.95 -11.40
C LYS A 163 -15.48 18.56 -11.43
N LYS A 164 -15.76 17.27 -11.68
CA LYS A 164 -17.13 16.74 -11.66
C LYS A 164 -17.21 15.39 -10.98
N CYS A 165 -18.37 15.05 -10.43
CA CYS A 165 -18.64 13.72 -9.95
C CYS A 165 -18.58 12.73 -11.12
N VAL A 166 -17.66 11.76 -11.04
CA VAL A 166 -17.46 10.72 -12.03
C VAL A 166 -18.22 9.48 -11.64
N ASN A 167 -18.23 9.15 -10.35
CA ASN A 167 -18.92 7.98 -9.83
C ASN A 167 -19.41 8.23 -8.40
N MET A 168 -20.48 7.51 -8.03
CA MET A 168 -21.03 7.48 -6.69
C MET A 168 -21.40 6.04 -6.35
N ALA A 169 -20.85 5.52 -5.26
CA ALA A 169 -21.12 4.18 -4.78
C ALA A 169 -21.63 4.22 -3.35
N TYR A 170 -22.66 3.42 -3.07
CA TYR A 170 -23.18 3.19 -1.74
C TYR A 170 -22.54 1.94 -1.15
N VAL A 171 -22.13 2.04 0.10
CA VAL A 171 -21.42 0.97 0.81
C VAL A 171 -22.44 0.19 1.64
N HIS A 172 -22.52 -1.10 1.40
CA HIS A 172 -23.31 -2.03 2.19
C HIS A 172 -22.40 -2.80 3.14
N THR A 173 -22.70 -2.73 4.43
CA THR A 173 -21.94 -3.42 5.47
C THR A 173 -22.76 -4.53 6.10
N ASP A 174 -22.08 -5.57 6.58
CA ASP A 174 -22.70 -6.58 7.44
C ASP A 174 -22.88 -6.04 8.88
N ARG A 175 -23.42 -6.89 9.76
CA ARG A 175 -23.65 -6.54 11.17
C ARG A 175 -22.34 -6.26 11.95
N LEU A 176 -21.18 -6.65 11.43
CA LEU A 176 -19.87 -6.43 12.02
C LEU A 176 -19.15 -5.22 11.42
N GLY A 177 -19.77 -4.51 10.46
CA GLY A 177 -19.20 -3.34 9.78
C GLY A 177 -18.29 -3.70 8.60
N SER A 178 -18.19 -4.97 8.20
CA SER A 178 -17.44 -5.37 7.02
C SER A 178 -18.18 -5.00 5.74
N VAL A 179 -17.49 -4.44 4.76
CA VAL A 179 -18.09 -4.13 3.46
C VAL A 179 -18.41 -5.42 2.72
N VAL A 180 -19.68 -5.65 2.44
CA VAL A 180 -20.16 -6.87 1.75
C VAL A 180 -20.57 -6.60 0.31
N ASN A 181 -20.94 -5.38 -0.03
CA ASN A 181 -21.31 -5.00 -1.38
C ASN A 181 -21.15 -3.49 -1.61
N LEU A 182 -21.12 -3.11 -2.87
CA LEU A 182 -21.22 -1.74 -3.35
C LEU A 182 -22.32 -1.69 -4.40
N SER A 183 -23.17 -0.68 -4.33
CA SER A 183 -24.15 -0.39 -5.39
C SER A 183 -23.95 1.02 -5.92
N ASP A 184 -24.31 1.25 -7.16
CA ASP A 184 -24.36 2.59 -7.76
C ASP A 184 -25.68 3.30 -7.42
N GLN A 185 -25.90 4.46 -8.04
CA GLN A 185 -27.12 5.24 -7.85
C GLN A 185 -28.41 4.57 -8.37
N TYR A 186 -28.29 3.45 -9.06
CA TYR A 186 -29.42 2.71 -9.63
C TYR A 186 -29.74 1.42 -8.84
N GLY A 187 -28.89 1.04 -7.86
CA GLY A 187 -29.08 -0.09 -6.93
C GLY A 187 -28.40 -1.37 -7.30
#